data_9315107c2c4477dfd7894356c646bae0
#
_entry.id   9315107c2c4477dfd7894356c646bae0
#
_cell.length_a   1.000
_cell.length_b   1.000
_cell.length_c   1.000
_cell.angle_alpha   90.00
_cell.angle_beta   90.00
_cell.angle_gamma   90.00
#
_symmetry.space_group_name_H-M   'P 1'
#
loop_
_entity.id
_entity.type
_entity.pdbx_description
1 polymer ?
#
loop_
_entity_poly.entity_id
_entity_poly.type
_entity_poly.pdbx_seq_one_letter_code
_entity_poly.pdbx_strand_id
1 'polypeptide(L)'
;EQLIFKLLAAEEEYERTGSEETLKAVVNTDIGRPYLPRSATEQRKSELLEQRAEPFPRRSVPDGVRFIEATVDVQGGKNRRFVVQITGYGEQGERWIVDRYNIRHSLRCSPNGESLPVDPAAYPEDWDLLLTDVFHKTWPLASDPDVRMRLMAMAVDTGGEAGVTDNAYRFWRRCRSDGLGNRV
;
A
#
# COMPACT_ATOMS: atom_id res chain seq x y z
N GLU A 1 38.80 1.16 10.26
CA GLU A 1 38.93 0.20 11.39
C GLU A 1 37.65 0.12 12.23
N GLN A 2 37.10 1.24 12.75
CA GLN A 2 35.88 1.23 13.58
C GLN A 2 34.67 0.55 12.94
N LEU A 3 34.46 0.72 11.64
CA LEU A 3 33.34 0.12 10.90
C LEU A 3 33.43 -1.41 10.87
N ILE A 4 34.63 -1.95 10.71
CA ILE A 4 34.86 -3.40 10.68
C ILE A 4 34.55 -4.01 12.05
N PHE A 5 34.97 -3.37 13.13
CA PHE A 5 34.68 -3.84 14.50
C PHE A 5 33.18 -3.81 14.81
N LYS A 6 32.46 -2.77 14.36
CA LYS A 6 31.00 -2.71 14.51
C LYS A 6 30.30 -3.86 13.75
N LEU A 7 30.74 -4.15 12.52
CA LEU A 7 30.17 -5.23 11.73
C LEU A 7 30.43 -6.59 12.37
N LEU A 8 31.67 -6.86 12.82
CA LEU A 8 32.01 -8.11 13.50
C LEU A 8 31.21 -8.29 14.79
N ALA A 9 31.08 -7.25 15.61
CA ALA A 9 30.30 -7.31 16.84
C ALA A 9 28.80 -7.59 16.54
N ALA A 10 28.26 -7.00 15.46
CA ALA A 10 26.87 -7.25 15.04
C ALA A 10 26.68 -8.68 14.51
N GLU A 11 27.68 -9.24 13.83
CA GLU A 11 27.65 -10.64 13.37
C GLU A 11 27.74 -11.62 14.55
N GLU A 12 28.63 -11.37 15.54
CA GLU A 12 28.71 -12.16 16.78
C GLU A 12 27.40 -12.13 17.56
N GLU A 13 26.75 -10.96 17.63
CA GLU A 13 25.45 -10.84 18.29
C GLU A 13 24.38 -11.65 17.56
N TYR A 14 24.36 -11.60 16.24
CA TYR A 14 23.45 -12.40 15.42
C TYR A 14 23.66 -13.90 15.66
N GLU A 15 24.90 -14.38 15.65
CA GLU A 15 25.24 -15.79 15.89
C GLU A 15 24.80 -16.26 17.27
N ARG A 16 24.90 -15.39 18.27
CA ARG A 16 24.52 -15.68 19.65
C ARG A 16 23.01 -15.62 19.90
N THR A 17 22.29 -14.68 19.27
CA THR A 17 20.88 -14.37 19.60
C THR A 17 19.88 -14.74 18.51
N GLY A 18 20.33 -14.89 17.27
CA GLY A 18 19.48 -15.03 16.09
C GLY A 18 18.80 -13.72 15.66
N SER A 19 19.04 -12.59 16.36
CA SER A 19 18.46 -11.29 16.04
C SER A 19 19.29 -10.55 15.00
N GLU A 20 18.65 -10.15 13.90
CA GLU A 20 19.26 -9.39 12.78
C GLU A 20 19.23 -7.86 13.01
N GLU A 21 18.68 -7.36 14.10
CA GLU A 21 18.42 -5.94 14.33
C GLU A 21 19.69 -5.09 14.29
N THR A 22 20.72 -5.49 15.04
CA THR A 22 22.00 -4.77 15.10
C THR A 22 22.76 -4.84 13.78
N LEU A 23 22.73 -6.01 13.15
CA LEU A 23 23.36 -6.22 11.83
C LEU A 23 22.67 -5.36 10.75
N LYS A 24 21.36 -5.31 10.75
CA LYS A 24 20.55 -4.44 9.89
C LYS A 24 20.88 -2.97 10.09
N ALA A 25 21.00 -2.53 11.35
CA ALA A 25 21.35 -1.15 11.68
C ALA A 25 22.73 -0.77 11.11
N VAL A 26 23.74 -1.59 11.35
CA VAL A 26 25.12 -1.35 10.85
C VAL A 26 25.17 -1.31 9.32
N VAL A 27 24.51 -2.26 8.65
CA VAL A 27 24.51 -2.31 7.18
C VAL A 27 23.78 -1.11 6.57
N ASN A 28 22.61 -0.76 7.09
CA ASN A 28 21.81 0.34 6.55
C ASN A 28 22.42 1.72 6.85
N THR A 29 22.96 1.90 8.07
CA THR A 29 23.40 3.22 8.55
C THR A 29 24.88 3.46 8.31
N ASP A 30 25.75 2.52 8.72
CA ASP A 30 27.18 2.72 8.69
C ASP A 30 27.79 2.32 7.32
N ILE A 31 27.25 1.29 6.66
CA ILE A 31 27.71 0.85 5.32
C ILE A 31 26.92 1.58 4.21
N GLY A 32 25.71 2.04 4.50
CA GLY A 32 24.84 2.75 3.53
C GLY A 32 24.29 1.83 2.43
N ARG A 33 24.07 0.56 2.71
CA ARG A 33 23.49 -0.42 1.80
C ARG A 33 22.18 -0.97 2.35
N PRO A 34 21.20 -1.30 1.49
CA PRO A 34 20.00 -2.00 1.94
C PRO A 34 20.38 -3.35 2.57
N TYR A 35 19.98 -3.57 3.82
CA TYR A 35 20.12 -4.87 4.45
C TYR A 35 19.08 -5.84 3.88
N LEU A 36 19.54 -6.97 3.40
CA LEU A 36 18.66 -8.07 3.00
C LEU A 36 18.69 -9.12 4.12
N PRO A 37 17.56 -9.38 4.80
CA PRO A 37 17.48 -10.43 5.81
C PRO A 37 17.96 -11.77 5.28
N ARG A 38 18.69 -12.52 6.08
CA ARG A 38 19.22 -13.85 5.65
C ARG A 38 18.09 -14.82 5.31
N SER A 39 16.94 -14.69 5.98
CA SER A 39 15.71 -15.41 5.62
C SER A 39 15.11 -14.99 4.27
N ALA A 40 15.43 -13.79 3.78
CA ALA A 40 14.95 -13.30 2.48
C ALA A 40 15.91 -13.67 1.32
N THR A 41 17.13 -14.10 1.63
CA THR A 41 18.09 -14.66 0.63
C THR A 41 17.74 -16.09 0.21
N GLU A 42 16.85 -16.78 0.91
CA GLU A 42 16.09 -17.87 0.28
C GLU A 42 15.26 -17.22 -0.83
N GLN A 43 15.83 -17.24 -2.04
CA GLN A 43 15.14 -16.77 -3.24
C GLN A 43 13.76 -17.40 -3.27
N ARG A 44 12.74 -16.62 -2.88
CA ARG A 44 11.35 -16.93 -3.24
C ARG A 44 11.35 -16.85 -4.76
N LYS A 45 11.61 -17.96 -5.41
CA LYS A 45 11.61 -18.06 -6.86
C LYS A 45 10.25 -17.55 -7.30
N SER A 46 10.22 -16.58 -8.21
CA SER A 46 8.98 -16.07 -8.81
C SER A 46 8.07 -17.22 -9.29
N GLU A 47 8.66 -18.30 -9.76
CA GLU A 47 8.02 -19.55 -10.14
C GLU A 47 7.19 -20.20 -9.01
N LEU A 48 7.66 -20.15 -7.76
CA LEU A 48 6.91 -20.68 -6.61
C LEU A 48 5.72 -19.78 -6.24
N LEU A 49 5.81 -18.49 -6.50
CA LEU A 49 4.69 -17.56 -6.32
C LEU A 49 3.67 -17.72 -7.45
N GLU A 50 4.13 -17.90 -8.69
CA GLU A 50 3.27 -18.17 -9.84
C GLU A 50 2.49 -19.48 -9.69
N GLN A 51 3.12 -20.54 -9.16
CA GLN A 51 2.47 -21.82 -8.87
C GLN A 51 1.36 -21.72 -7.80
N ARG A 52 1.40 -20.68 -6.97
CA ARG A 52 0.36 -20.41 -5.95
C ARG A 52 -0.72 -19.46 -6.43
N ALA A 53 -0.59 -18.92 -7.65
CA ALA A 53 -1.58 -18.04 -8.22
C ALA A 53 -2.88 -18.82 -8.51
N GLU A 54 -3.98 -18.32 -7.99
CA GLU A 54 -5.31 -18.90 -8.24
C GLU A 54 -5.85 -18.38 -9.59
N PRO A 55 -6.54 -19.22 -10.36
CA PRO A 55 -7.01 -18.87 -11.70
C PRO A 55 -8.34 -18.10 -11.65
N PHE A 56 -8.34 -16.90 -11.07
CA PHE A 56 -9.50 -16.02 -11.17
C PHE A 56 -9.23 -14.80 -12.04
N PRO A 57 -10.25 -14.19 -12.67
CA PRO A 57 -10.08 -13.03 -13.53
C PRO A 57 -9.47 -11.84 -12.77
N ARG A 58 -8.59 -11.11 -13.42
CA ARG A 58 -8.02 -9.90 -12.85
C ARG A 58 -9.11 -8.88 -12.48
N ARG A 59 -8.96 -8.22 -11.36
CA ARG A 59 -9.90 -7.21 -10.84
C ARG A 59 -11.30 -7.75 -10.57
N SER A 60 -11.39 -9.03 -10.28
CA SER A 60 -12.61 -9.67 -9.81
C SER A 60 -12.43 -10.21 -8.41
N VAL A 61 -13.52 -10.37 -7.69
CA VAL A 61 -13.54 -10.88 -6.33
C VAL A 61 -13.70 -12.40 -6.40
N PRO A 62 -12.73 -13.19 -5.91
CA PRO A 62 -12.80 -14.64 -5.90
C PRO A 62 -13.94 -15.16 -5.02
N ASP A 63 -14.40 -16.37 -5.31
CA ASP A 63 -15.34 -17.08 -4.46
C ASP A 63 -14.71 -17.31 -3.07
N GLY A 64 -15.53 -17.22 -2.03
CA GLY A 64 -15.04 -17.31 -0.64
C GLY A 64 -14.72 -15.96 0.01
N VAL A 65 -14.54 -14.90 -0.75
CA VAL A 65 -14.40 -13.55 -0.20
C VAL A 65 -15.73 -13.09 0.42
N ARG A 66 -15.67 -12.66 1.69
CA ARG A 66 -16.83 -12.16 2.44
C ARG A 66 -16.97 -10.66 2.38
N PHE A 67 -15.83 -9.95 2.37
CA PHE A 67 -15.78 -8.50 2.22
C PHE A 67 -14.44 -8.09 1.60
N ILE A 68 -14.40 -6.87 1.06
CA ILE A 68 -13.18 -6.27 0.51
C ILE A 68 -12.88 -4.95 1.21
N GLU A 69 -11.61 -4.67 1.40
CA GLU A 69 -11.09 -3.42 1.95
C GLU A 69 -10.03 -2.82 1.03
N ALA A 70 -9.90 -1.51 1.07
CA ALA A 70 -8.82 -0.80 0.42
C ALA A 70 -7.76 -0.34 1.42
N THR A 71 -6.50 -0.47 1.04
CA THR A 71 -5.39 0.23 1.68
C THR A 71 -4.77 1.19 0.68
N VAL A 72 -4.51 2.41 1.14
CA VAL A 72 -3.94 3.49 0.31
C VAL A 72 -2.66 3.99 0.96
N ASP A 73 -1.57 3.86 0.23
CA ASP A 73 -0.26 4.41 0.58
C ASP A 73 -0.03 5.70 -0.21
N VAL A 74 0.36 6.78 0.49
CA VAL A 74 0.56 8.11 -0.10
C VAL A 74 2.04 8.32 -0.39
N GLN A 75 2.39 8.29 -1.66
CA GLN A 75 3.77 8.47 -2.12
C GLN A 75 4.07 9.91 -2.48
N GLY A 76 5.06 10.50 -1.81
CA GLY A 76 5.58 11.85 -2.07
C GLY A 76 6.71 11.92 -3.10
N GLY A 77 7.42 13.05 -3.14
CA GLY A 77 8.59 13.30 -3.98
C GLY A 77 8.27 13.50 -5.46
N LYS A 78 9.18 13.07 -6.35
CA LYS A 78 9.05 13.31 -7.81
C LYS A 78 7.94 12.48 -8.47
N ASN A 79 7.56 11.35 -7.88
CA ASN A 79 6.57 10.42 -8.44
C ASN A 79 5.34 10.32 -7.54
N ARG A 80 4.78 11.47 -7.16
CA ARG A 80 3.59 11.55 -6.30
C ARG A 80 2.45 10.72 -6.87
N ARG A 81 1.81 9.95 -6.00
CA ARG A 81 0.67 9.10 -6.34
C ARG A 81 0.01 8.54 -5.10
N PHE A 82 -1.22 8.11 -5.22
CA PHE A 82 -1.82 7.16 -4.29
C PHE A 82 -1.62 5.74 -4.84
N VAL A 83 -1.07 4.85 -4.02
CA VAL A 83 -0.94 3.43 -4.33
C VAL A 83 -2.08 2.70 -3.64
N VAL A 84 -3.00 2.17 -4.42
CA VAL A 84 -4.21 1.53 -3.91
C VAL A 84 -4.08 0.03 -4.03
N GLN A 85 -4.40 -0.69 -2.96
CA GLN A 85 -4.54 -2.14 -2.97
C GLN A 85 -5.90 -2.53 -2.41
N ILE A 86 -6.60 -3.39 -3.13
CA ILE A 86 -7.87 -3.97 -2.70
C ILE A 86 -7.62 -5.40 -2.25
N THR A 87 -7.96 -5.67 -1.01
CA THR A 87 -7.78 -6.99 -0.39
C THR A 87 -9.13 -7.59 -0.05
N GLY A 88 -9.37 -8.82 -0.48
CA GLY A 88 -10.50 -9.63 -0.09
C GLY A 88 -10.16 -10.48 1.12
N TYR A 89 -11.12 -10.66 2.01
CA TYR A 89 -10.99 -11.46 3.23
C TYR A 89 -12.04 -12.58 3.25
N GLY A 90 -11.58 -13.79 3.53
CA GLY A 90 -12.41 -14.98 3.70
C GLY A 90 -12.76 -15.26 5.17
N GLU A 91 -13.55 -16.30 5.39
CA GLU A 91 -14.10 -16.67 6.70
C GLU A 91 -13.04 -17.24 7.66
N GLN A 92 -12.03 -17.93 7.12
CA GLN A 92 -10.97 -18.56 7.92
C GLN A 92 -9.66 -17.75 7.94
N GLY A 93 -9.72 -16.46 7.55
CA GLY A 93 -8.58 -15.56 7.50
C GLY A 93 -7.79 -15.59 6.19
N GLU A 94 -8.34 -16.20 5.14
CA GLU A 94 -7.79 -16.15 3.80
C GLU A 94 -7.77 -14.70 3.29
N ARG A 95 -6.79 -14.39 2.46
CA ARG A 95 -6.61 -13.07 1.87
C ARG A 95 -6.26 -13.17 0.40
N TRP A 96 -6.97 -12.39 -0.41
CA TRP A 96 -6.73 -12.28 -1.85
C TRP A 96 -6.44 -10.85 -2.24
N ILE A 97 -5.44 -10.65 -3.09
CA ILE A 97 -5.23 -9.35 -3.74
C ILE A 97 -6.15 -9.26 -4.94
N VAL A 98 -7.25 -8.54 -4.78
CA VAL A 98 -8.29 -8.38 -5.80
C VAL A 98 -7.85 -7.40 -6.88
N ASP A 99 -7.28 -6.26 -6.49
CA ASP A 99 -6.81 -5.23 -7.42
C ASP A 99 -5.64 -4.45 -6.80
N ARG A 100 -4.75 -3.92 -7.66
CA ARG A 100 -3.71 -2.98 -7.26
C ARG A 100 -3.44 -2.00 -8.39
N TYR A 101 -3.50 -0.71 -8.08
CA TYR A 101 -3.30 0.34 -9.07
C TYR A 101 -2.78 1.63 -8.42
N ASN A 102 -2.35 2.57 -9.28
CA ASN A 102 -1.89 3.89 -8.86
C ASN A 102 -2.82 4.97 -9.40
N ILE A 103 -3.14 5.95 -8.57
CA ILE A 103 -3.79 7.20 -8.99
C ILE A 103 -2.68 8.24 -9.11
N ARG A 104 -2.42 8.71 -10.32
CA ARG A 104 -1.34 9.63 -10.66
C ARG A 104 -1.82 10.99 -11.18
N HIS A 105 -3.07 11.05 -11.63
CA HIS A 105 -3.65 12.21 -12.28
C HIS A 105 -4.72 12.82 -11.39
N SER A 106 -4.61 14.14 -11.23
CA SER A 106 -5.56 14.97 -10.51
C SER A 106 -6.81 15.24 -11.35
N LEU A 107 -7.89 15.65 -10.69
CA LEU A 107 -9.03 16.27 -11.36
C LEU A 107 -8.72 17.71 -11.83
N ARG A 108 -7.63 18.29 -11.34
CA ARG A 108 -7.13 19.59 -11.79
C ARG A 108 -6.55 19.47 -13.20
N CYS A 109 -6.81 20.46 -14.03
CA CYS A 109 -6.28 20.52 -15.38
C CYS A 109 -5.40 21.77 -15.58
N SER A 110 -4.46 21.64 -16.49
CA SER A 110 -3.70 22.78 -17.03
C SER A 110 -4.60 23.69 -17.87
N PRO A 111 -4.17 24.92 -18.21
CA PRO A 111 -4.91 25.77 -19.14
C PRO A 111 -5.20 25.13 -20.50
N ASN A 112 -4.41 24.14 -20.90
CA ASN A 112 -4.57 23.42 -22.16
C ASN A 112 -5.51 22.21 -22.02
N GLY A 113 -6.13 21.97 -20.84
CA GLY A 113 -7.04 20.86 -20.58
C GLY A 113 -6.36 19.54 -20.24
N GLU A 114 -5.04 19.49 -20.10
CA GLU A 114 -4.32 18.29 -19.70
C GLU A 114 -4.44 18.06 -18.18
N SER A 115 -4.69 16.83 -17.77
CA SER A 115 -4.74 16.46 -16.36
C SER A 115 -3.38 16.64 -15.69
N LEU A 116 -3.35 17.35 -14.57
CA LEU A 116 -2.14 17.56 -13.78
C LEU A 116 -1.79 16.33 -12.92
N PRO A 117 -0.54 16.15 -12.54
CA PRO A 117 -0.18 15.14 -11.54
C PRO A 117 -0.87 15.41 -10.20
N VAL A 118 -1.19 14.34 -9.46
CA VAL A 118 -1.65 14.48 -8.07
C VAL A 118 -0.52 15.04 -7.20
N ASP A 119 -0.91 15.86 -6.24
CA ASP A 119 -0.02 16.36 -5.20
C ASP A 119 -0.77 16.39 -3.84
N PRO A 120 -0.76 15.25 -3.13
CA PRO A 120 -1.49 15.10 -1.87
C PRO A 120 -1.04 16.06 -0.77
N ALA A 121 0.19 16.59 -0.87
CA ALA A 121 0.73 17.54 0.08
C ALA A 121 0.19 18.96 -0.15
N ALA A 122 0.10 19.39 -1.42
CA ALA A 122 -0.26 20.75 -1.76
C ALA A 122 -1.77 20.96 -1.98
N TYR A 123 -2.49 19.92 -2.46
CA TYR A 123 -3.88 20.04 -2.93
C TYR A 123 -4.83 19.12 -2.19
N PRO A 124 -5.63 19.64 -1.22
CA PRO A 124 -6.63 18.85 -0.50
C PRO A 124 -7.68 18.21 -1.41
N GLU A 125 -8.00 18.82 -2.56
CA GLU A 125 -8.97 18.33 -3.54
C GLU A 125 -8.50 17.04 -4.24
N ASP A 126 -7.19 16.76 -4.31
CA ASP A 126 -6.69 15.51 -4.87
C ASP A 126 -7.10 14.28 -4.04
N TRP A 127 -7.41 14.50 -2.75
CA TRP A 127 -7.92 13.45 -1.86
C TRP A 127 -9.34 13.01 -2.20
N ASP A 128 -10.10 13.80 -2.97
CA ASP A 128 -11.45 13.44 -3.42
C ASP A 128 -11.44 12.25 -4.36
N LEU A 129 -10.31 12.03 -5.07
CA LEU A 129 -10.07 10.83 -5.86
C LEU A 129 -10.18 9.55 -5.05
N LEU A 130 -9.88 9.58 -3.74
CA LEU A 130 -10.03 8.42 -2.88
C LEU A 130 -11.50 8.04 -2.66
N LEU A 131 -12.43 9.00 -2.77
CA LEU A 131 -13.85 8.69 -2.74
C LEU A 131 -14.33 8.19 -4.11
N THR A 132 -14.01 8.90 -5.19
CA THR A 132 -14.52 8.59 -6.53
C THR A 132 -13.91 7.32 -7.13
N ASP A 133 -12.59 7.17 -7.05
CA ASP A 133 -11.83 6.14 -7.75
C ASP A 133 -11.49 4.93 -6.88
N VAL A 134 -11.74 5.02 -5.55
CA VAL A 134 -11.49 3.93 -4.62
C VAL A 134 -12.76 3.56 -3.86
N PHE A 135 -13.25 4.42 -2.96
CA PHE A 135 -14.28 4.06 -1.99
C PHE A 135 -15.63 3.71 -2.63
N HIS A 136 -16.05 4.46 -3.64
CA HIS A 136 -17.32 4.23 -4.36
C HIS A 136 -17.20 3.25 -5.53
N LYS A 137 -15.98 2.84 -5.87
CA LYS A 137 -15.72 1.82 -6.89
C LYS A 137 -16.22 0.46 -6.41
N THR A 138 -16.60 -0.39 -7.38
CA THR A 138 -17.08 -1.75 -7.11
C THR A 138 -16.31 -2.76 -7.97
N TRP A 139 -16.22 -4.00 -7.50
CA TRP A 139 -15.53 -5.08 -8.18
C TRP A 139 -16.49 -6.22 -8.47
N PRO A 140 -16.51 -6.76 -9.71
CA PRO A 140 -17.37 -7.89 -10.07
C PRO A 140 -16.95 -9.14 -9.31
N LEU A 141 -17.89 -10.04 -9.03
CA LEU A 141 -17.55 -11.38 -8.56
C LEU A 141 -16.93 -12.20 -9.71
N ALA A 142 -16.00 -13.09 -9.39
CA ALA A 142 -15.38 -13.97 -10.39
C ALA A 142 -16.38 -14.98 -10.96
N SER A 143 -17.32 -15.46 -10.16
CA SER A 143 -18.40 -16.40 -10.54
C SER A 143 -19.58 -15.73 -11.24
N ASP A 144 -19.84 -14.45 -11.00
CA ASP A 144 -20.94 -13.70 -11.58
C ASP A 144 -20.57 -12.22 -11.77
N PRO A 145 -20.13 -11.82 -12.99
CA PRO A 145 -19.69 -10.45 -13.27
C PRO A 145 -20.77 -9.37 -13.13
N ASP A 146 -22.05 -9.73 -13.14
CA ASP A 146 -23.16 -8.80 -12.97
C ASP A 146 -23.37 -8.42 -11.51
N VAL A 147 -22.93 -9.29 -10.58
CA VAL A 147 -22.92 -9.02 -9.15
C VAL A 147 -21.63 -8.32 -8.76
N ARG A 148 -21.74 -7.22 -8.01
CA ARG A 148 -20.58 -6.41 -7.66
C ARG A 148 -20.47 -6.19 -6.16
N MET A 149 -19.26 -6.32 -5.65
CA MET A 149 -18.93 -6.07 -4.24
C MET A 149 -18.43 -4.65 -4.03
N ARG A 150 -18.90 -4.01 -2.96
CA ARG A 150 -18.44 -2.67 -2.50
C ARG A 150 -17.38 -2.83 -1.43
N LEU A 151 -16.54 -1.83 -1.27
CA LEU A 151 -15.62 -1.76 -0.14
C LEU A 151 -16.39 -1.69 1.18
N MET A 152 -15.94 -2.46 2.15
CA MET A 152 -16.37 -2.35 3.55
C MET A 152 -15.73 -1.12 4.21
N ALA A 153 -14.41 -0.99 4.05
CA ALA A 153 -13.64 0.11 4.62
C ALA A 153 -12.45 0.46 3.72
N MET A 154 -11.88 1.64 3.96
CA MET A 154 -10.65 2.13 3.35
C MET A 154 -9.72 2.68 4.43
N ALA A 155 -8.51 2.16 4.52
CA ALA A 155 -7.44 2.70 5.34
C ALA A 155 -6.47 3.52 4.49
N VAL A 156 -6.09 4.69 4.96
CA VAL A 156 -5.18 5.60 4.25
C VAL A 156 -3.98 5.91 5.13
N ASP A 157 -2.78 5.78 4.61
CA ASP A 157 -1.57 6.26 5.28
C ASP A 157 -1.61 7.78 5.40
N THR A 158 -1.30 8.27 6.59
CA THR A 158 -1.29 9.70 6.90
C THR A 158 0.12 10.28 7.02
N GLY A 159 1.15 9.43 6.87
CA GLY A 159 2.55 9.82 6.95
C GLY A 159 3.11 10.38 5.64
N GLY A 160 4.32 10.90 5.70
CA GLY A 160 5.09 11.26 4.52
C GLY A 160 5.57 12.71 4.46
N GLU A 161 5.51 13.31 3.27
CA GLU A 161 5.95 14.68 2.98
C GLU A 161 5.14 15.73 3.77
N ALA A 162 5.78 16.88 4.08
CA ALA A 162 5.11 17.98 4.78
C ALA A 162 3.84 18.42 4.03
N GLY A 163 2.72 18.53 4.73
CA GLY A 163 1.39 18.83 4.18
C GLY A 163 0.51 17.61 3.95
N VAL A 164 1.08 16.41 3.74
CA VAL A 164 0.31 15.16 3.55
C VAL A 164 -0.53 14.87 4.78
N THR A 165 0.06 14.88 5.97
CA THR A 165 -0.63 14.60 7.23
C THR A 165 -1.80 15.56 7.46
N ASP A 166 -1.61 16.84 7.24
CA ASP A 166 -2.67 17.86 7.43
C ASP A 166 -3.84 17.63 6.46
N ASN A 167 -3.54 17.35 5.19
CA ASN A 167 -4.57 17.07 4.18
C ASN A 167 -5.26 15.73 4.42
N ALA A 168 -4.55 14.69 4.89
CA ALA A 168 -5.12 13.42 5.30
C ALA A 168 -6.16 13.61 6.43
N TYR A 169 -5.80 14.33 7.48
CA TYR A 169 -6.73 14.61 8.57
C TYR A 169 -7.89 15.51 8.16
N ARG A 170 -7.67 16.46 7.22
CA ARG A 170 -8.75 17.28 6.63
C ARG A 170 -9.73 16.40 5.86
N PHE A 171 -9.23 15.52 5.02
CA PHE A 171 -10.00 14.53 4.28
C PHE A 171 -10.82 13.63 5.23
N TRP A 172 -10.18 13.05 6.26
CA TRP A 172 -10.86 12.20 7.23
C TRP A 172 -11.96 12.92 7.99
N ARG A 173 -11.72 14.17 8.45
CA ARG A 173 -12.78 14.96 9.12
C ARG A 173 -13.99 15.19 8.20
N ARG A 174 -13.76 15.44 6.92
CA ARG A 174 -14.83 15.57 5.94
C ARG A 174 -15.59 14.26 5.76
N CYS A 175 -14.89 13.14 5.53
CA CYS A 175 -15.52 11.81 5.46
C CYS A 175 -16.36 11.51 6.71
N ARG A 176 -15.87 11.88 7.89
CA ARG A 176 -16.62 11.71 9.14
C ARG A 176 -17.88 12.57 9.17
N SER A 177 -17.81 13.83 8.71
CA SER A 177 -18.96 14.73 8.58
C SER A 177 -20.02 14.18 7.62
N ASP A 178 -19.57 13.52 6.56
CA ASP A 178 -20.42 12.90 5.53
C ASP A 178 -20.94 11.50 5.93
N GLY A 179 -20.74 11.08 7.19
CA GLY A 179 -21.20 9.80 7.72
C GLY A 179 -20.32 8.59 7.38
N LEU A 180 -19.14 8.82 6.82
CA LEU A 180 -18.20 7.75 6.41
C LEU A 180 -17.12 7.45 7.47
N GLY A 181 -17.11 8.14 8.61
CA GLY A 181 -16.01 8.13 9.57
C GLY A 181 -15.68 6.79 10.23
N ASN A 182 -16.54 5.77 10.09
CA ASN A 182 -16.26 4.41 10.54
C ASN A 182 -15.77 3.50 9.41
N ARG A 183 -15.62 4.04 8.20
CA ARG A 183 -15.26 3.28 6.99
C ARG A 183 -14.06 3.87 6.25
N VAL A 184 -13.62 5.07 6.65
CA VAL A 184 -12.46 5.79 6.10
C VAL A 184 -11.59 6.30 7.23
#